data_0d441e302a26d183eded1afcc84b65ac
#
_entry.id   0d441e302a26d183eded1afcc84b65ac
#
_cell.length_a   1.000
_cell.length_b   1.000
_cell.length_c   1.000
_cell.angle_alpha   90.00
_cell.angle_beta   90.00
_cell.angle_gamma   90.00
#
_symmetry.space_group_name_H-M   'P 1'
#
loop_
_entity.id
_entity.type
_entity.pdbx_description
1 polymer ?
#
loop_
_entity_poly.entity_id
_entity_poly.type
_entity_poly.pdbx_seq_one_letter_code
_entity_poly.pdbx_strand_id
1 'polypeptide(L)'
;SSTLVSAYLFWLWFTSEEPITVAILSHKLASSKHLLEMWFRFYDNLPPQIKGELDVRNTTSMRLPSGAEVIAVSAEGKGGLRSFSANYIHLSEYAFAPNADELKATAIASLNDGRLFQESTANVFGDPHHVDILKAQRGEANLHLLFFPWTMHEEYRSNHRSTNNWTDEEKEAQAHYGLDLPQLYWRRTKIQQLGYHKFIREYPASIDEAYAGHSQAYFGPECFTYLNN
;
A
#
# COMPACT_ATOMS: atom_id res chain seq x y z
N SER A 1 -1.01 3.18 2.99
CA SER A 1 -0.86 1.73 3.24
C SER A 1 0.52 1.37 3.78
N SER A 2 1.61 1.82 3.15
CA SER A 2 3.01 1.49 3.54
C SER A 2 3.33 1.81 5.01
N THR A 3 2.81 2.93 5.54
CA THR A 3 3.00 3.30 6.95
C THR A 3 2.36 2.29 7.90
N LEU A 4 1.15 1.83 7.60
CA LEU A 4 0.43 0.85 8.42
C LEU A 4 1.17 -0.49 8.44
N VAL A 5 1.55 -0.99 7.25
CA VAL A 5 2.32 -2.25 7.14
C VAL A 5 3.65 -2.13 7.87
N SER A 6 4.39 -1.02 7.66
CA SER A 6 5.65 -0.76 8.36
C SER A 6 5.48 -0.71 9.88
N ALA A 7 4.44 -0.03 10.39
CA ALA A 7 4.20 0.07 11.83
C ALA A 7 3.83 -1.28 12.44
N TYR A 8 3.00 -2.08 11.77
CA TYR A 8 2.63 -3.42 12.22
C TYR A 8 3.84 -4.36 12.26
N LEU A 9 4.66 -4.37 11.20
CA LEU A 9 5.86 -5.19 11.12
C LEU A 9 6.94 -4.71 12.10
N PHE A 10 7.05 -3.39 12.30
CA PHE A 10 7.93 -2.82 13.34
C PHE A 10 7.53 -3.31 14.72
N TRP A 11 6.23 -3.32 15.03
CA TRP A 11 5.73 -3.84 16.30
C TRP A 11 6.08 -5.31 16.48
N LEU A 12 5.85 -6.17 15.49
CA LEU A 12 6.21 -7.58 15.53
C LEU A 12 7.72 -7.78 15.75
N TRP A 13 8.54 -7.04 15.00
CA TRP A 13 10.00 -7.09 15.12
C TRP A 13 10.48 -6.63 16.48
N PHE A 14 9.95 -5.52 16.97
CA PHE A 14 10.37 -4.90 18.22
C PHE A 14 9.98 -5.72 19.45
N THR A 15 8.85 -6.42 19.39
CA THR A 15 8.34 -7.25 20.51
C THR A 15 8.77 -8.71 20.42
N SER A 16 9.53 -9.10 19.39
CA SER A 16 9.98 -10.48 19.24
C SER A 16 11.11 -10.80 20.22
N GLU A 17 10.92 -11.85 20.99
CA GLU A 17 11.95 -12.43 21.87
C GLU A 17 12.85 -13.41 21.12
N GLU A 18 12.43 -13.84 19.93
CA GLU A 18 13.16 -14.75 19.07
C GLU A 18 13.76 -14.06 17.84
N PRO A 19 14.83 -14.60 17.26
CA PRO A 19 15.35 -14.09 16.00
C PRO A 19 14.33 -14.20 14.87
N ILE A 20 13.85 -13.07 14.39
CA ILE A 20 13.01 -12.99 13.18
C ILE A 20 13.65 -12.07 12.16
N THR A 21 13.44 -12.36 10.90
CA THR A 21 13.88 -11.50 9.80
C THR A 21 12.67 -10.90 9.10
N VAL A 22 12.66 -9.56 9.00
CA VAL A 22 11.71 -8.79 8.20
C VAL A 22 12.45 -8.24 6.97
N ALA A 23 12.01 -8.57 5.77
CA ALA A 23 12.56 -8.03 4.55
C ALA A 23 11.62 -6.96 3.97
N ILE A 24 12.14 -5.75 3.77
CA ILE A 24 11.45 -4.67 3.04
C ILE A 24 11.92 -4.71 1.60
N LEU A 25 11.01 -5.00 0.69
CA LEU A 25 11.30 -5.20 -0.73
C LEU A 25 10.51 -4.20 -1.57
N SER A 26 11.20 -3.50 -2.45
CA SER A 26 10.59 -2.64 -3.48
C SER A 26 11.33 -2.83 -4.81
N HIS A 27 10.75 -2.31 -5.89
CA HIS A 27 11.38 -2.36 -7.21
C HIS A 27 12.74 -1.65 -7.23
N LYS A 28 12.97 -0.62 -6.39
CA LYS A 28 14.26 0.08 -6.25
C LYS A 28 14.75 0.01 -4.81
N LEU A 29 16.06 -0.16 -4.65
CA LEU A 29 16.69 -0.15 -3.33
C LEU A 29 16.46 1.18 -2.58
N ALA A 30 16.43 2.30 -3.30
CA ALA A 30 16.15 3.61 -2.70
C ALA A 30 14.78 3.65 -2.02
N SER A 31 13.76 3.04 -2.62
CA SER A 31 12.42 2.95 -2.04
C SER A 31 12.39 2.06 -0.79
N SER A 32 13.08 0.91 -0.82
CA SER A 32 13.19 0.05 0.37
C SER A 32 13.95 0.74 1.51
N LYS A 33 15.01 1.49 1.20
CA LYS A 33 15.73 2.31 2.19
C LYS A 33 14.87 3.42 2.79
N HIS A 34 14.05 4.08 1.98
CA HIS A 34 13.12 5.11 2.46
C HIS A 34 12.09 4.53 3.46
N LEU A 35 11.61 3.33 3.22
CA LEU A 35 10.76 2.62 4.19
C LEU A 35 11.54 2.24 5.46
N LEU A 36 12.79 1.82 5.34
CA LEU A 36 13.65 1.55 6.51
C LEU A 36 13.92 2.81 7.33
N GLU A 37 14.05 3.98 6.70
CA GLU A 37 14.14 5.27 7.39
C GLU A 37 12.88 5.58 8.23
N MET A 38 11.72 5.10 7.82
CA MET A 38 10.50 5.18 8.63
C MET A 38 10.62 4.34 9.90
N TRP A 39 11.23 3.16 9.80
CA TRP A 39 11.51 2.31 10.96
C TRP A 39 12.51 2.97 11.92
N PHE A 40 13.52 3.68 11.40
CA PHE A 40 14.42 4.47 12.24
C PHE A 40 13.65 5.53 13.02
N ARG A 41 12.70 6.22 12.36
CA ARG A 41 11.86 7.21 13.05
C ARG A 41 10.97 6.56 14.11
N PHE A 42 10.38 5.39 13.86
CA PHE A 42 9.60 4.67 14.86
C PHE A 42 10.47 4.35 16.08
N TYR A 43 11.65 3.77 15.84
CA TYR A 43 12.57 3.41 16.91
C TYR A 43 13.08 4.63 17.67
N ASP A 44 13.46 5.70 16.97
CA ASP A 44 14.01 6.91 17.59
C ASP A 44 12.99 7.63 18.49
N ASN A 45 11.70 7.51 18.19
CA ASN A 45 10.60 8.08 18.97
C ASN A 45 10.00 7.13 20.01
N LEU A 46 10.59 5.95 20.22
CA LEU A 46 10.17 5.08 21.32
C LEU A 46 10.45 5.76 22.69
N PRO A 47 9.56 5.56 23.68
CA PRO A 47 9.82 5.99 25.04
C PRO A 47 11.17 5.43 25.56
N PRO A 48 11.99 6.25 26.25
CA PRO A 48 13.29 5.79 26.73
C PRO A 48 13.26 4.53 27.59
N GLN A 49 12.13 4.28 28.27
CA GLN A 49 11.93 3.13 29.15
C GLN A 49 11.88 1.78 28.41
N ILE A 50 11.50 1.79 27.14
CA ILE A 50 11.39 0.58 26.33
C ILE A 50 12.40 0.54 25.18
N LYS A 51 13.07 1.68 24.88
CA LYS A 51 14.07 1.79 23.86
C LYS A 51 15.37 1.16 24.35
N GLY A 52 15.72 -0.02 23.83
CA GLY A 52 17.01 -0.68 24.10
C GLY A 52 18.13 -0.17 23.19
N GLU A 53 19.27 -0.84 23.22
CA GLU A 53 20.35 -0.65 22.25
C GLU A 53 20.10 -1.50 20.99
N LEU A 54 20.68 -1.10 19.87
CA LEU A 54 20.66 -1.86 18.62
C LEU A 54 22.05 -2.47 18.40
N ASP A 55 22.09 -3.75 18.03
CA ASP A 55 23.35 -4.40 17.63
C ASP A 55 23.81 -3.89 16.26
N VAL A 56 22.86 -3.64 15.37
CA VAL A 56 23.14 -3.11 14.02
C VAL A 56 22.19 -1.97 13.70
N ARG A 57 22.76 -0.89 13.19
CA ARG A 57 22.02 0.22 12.57
C ARG A 57 22.84 0.78 11.43
N ASN A 58 22.44 0.50 10.20
CA ASN A 58 23.09 1.02 9.01
C ASN A 58 22.05 1.37 7.93
N THR A 59 22.49 1.79 6.75
CA THR A 59 21.60 2.26 5.67
C THR A 59 20.69 1.19 5.07
N THR A 60 20.87 -0.08 5.42
CA THR A 60 20.13 -1.21 4.84
C THR A 60 19.58 -2.15 5.88
N SER A 61 19.95 -2.03 7.16
CA SER A 61 19.42 -2.93 8.19
C SER A 61 19.41 -2.32 9.60
N MET A 62 18.52 -2.89 10.42
CA MET A 62 18.51 -2.74 11.89
C MET A 62 18.39 -4.12 12.53
N ARG A 63 19.13 -4.34 13.64
CA ARG A 63 19.03 -5.59 14.41
C ARG A 63 19.01 -5.31 15.91
N LEU A 64 18.11 -6.02 16.59
CA LEU A 64 18.02 -6.04 18.05
C LEU A 64 18.98 -7.07 18.66
N PRO A 65 19.34 -6.94 19.96
CA PRO A 65 20.11 -7.95 20.68
C PRO A 65 19.44 -9.34 20.71
N SER A 66 18.11 -9.43 20.56
CA SER A 66 17.40 -10.70 20.40
C SER A 66 17.71 -11.43 19.09
N GLY A 67 18.43 -10.77 18.16
CA GLY A 67 18.67 -11.26 16.81
C GLY A 67 17.57 -10.91 15.82
N ALA A 68 16.48 -10.28 16.25
CA ALA A 68 15.45 -9.81 15.34
C ALA A 68 16.00 -8.72 14.41
N GLU A 69 15.90 -8.92 13.10
CA GLU A 69 16.50 -8.06 12.08
C GLU A 69 15.46 -7.58 11.06
N VAL A 70 15.59 -6.33 10.63
CA VAL A 70 14.92 -5.80 9.44
C VAL A 70 15.95 -5.42 8.40
N ILE A 71 15.71 -5.82 7.14
CA ILE A 71 16.62 -5.56 6.01
C ILE A 71 15.89 -4.90 4.85
N ALA A 72 16.50 -3.89 4.25
CA ALA A 72 16.03 -3.29 3.00
C ALA A 72 16.72 -3.96 1.81
N VAL A 73 15.94 -4.59 0.94
CA VAL A 73 16.42 -5.30 -0.26
C VAL A 73 15.79 -4.73 -1.52
N SER A 74 16.44 -4.99 -2.65
CA SER A 74 15.96 -4.58 -3.96
C SER A 74 15.54 -5.78 -4.79
N ALA A 75 14.54 -5.59 -5.63
CA ALA A 75 14.21 -6.52 -6.72
C ALA A 75 15.28 -6.50 -7.81
N GLU A 76 16.05 -5.42 -7.94
CA GLU A 76 17.11 -5.29 -8.93
C GLU A 76 18.39 -6.00 -8.47
N GLY A 77 18.83 -7.03 -9.22
CA GLY A 77 20.11 -7.69 -9.02
C GLY A 77 20.04 -9.20 -8.85
N LYS A 78 21.08 -9.89 -9.34
CA LYS A 78 21.27 -11.34 -9.18
C LYS A 78 21.64 -11.63 -7.73
N GLY A 79 20.72 -11.93 -6.87
CA GLY A 79 21.00 -12.33 -5.49
C GLY A 79 20.16 -11.66 -4.40
N GLY A 80 19.23 -10.76 -4.76
CA GLY A 80 18.41 -10.04 -3.79
C GLY A 80 17.78 -10.97 -2.74
N LEU A 81 16.51 -11.26 -2.87
CA LEU A 81 15.76 -12.10 -1.91
C LEU A 81 16.19 -13.57 -1.85
N ARG A 82 16.68 -14.15 -2.94
CA ARG A 82 17.05 -15.59 -2.98
C ARG A 82 18.15 -15.98 -2.00
N SER A 83 18.87 -14.99 -1.46
CA SER A 83 19.94 -15.21 -0.47
C SER A 83 19.45 -15.08 0.97
N PHE A 84 18.20 -14.76 1.19
CA PHE A 84 17.62 -14.53 2.51
C PHE A 84 16.45 -15.45 2.76
N SER A 85 16.32 -15.89 4.01
CA SER A 85 15.11 -16.50 4.56
C SER A 85 14.46 -15.47 5.49
N ALA A 86 13.22 -15.14 5.24
CA ALA A 86 12.50 -14.13 6.02
C ALA A 86 11.22 -14.69 6.63
N ASN A 87 10.90 -14.24 7.84
CA ASN A 87 9.62 -14.55 8.49
C ASN A 87 8.51 -13.62 7.99
N TYR A 88 8.86 -12.39 7.64
CA TYR A 88 7.93 -11.40 7.10
C TYR A 88 8.55 -10.66 5.92
N ILE A 89 7.76 -10.48 4.88
CA ILE A 89 8.18 -9.70 3.72
C ILE A 89 7.16 -8.57 3.48
N HIS A 90 7.65 -7.34 3.45
CA HIS A 90 6.91 -6.16 3.01
C HIS A 90 7.26 -5.88 1.56
N LEU A 91 6.38 -6.25 0.65
CA LEU A 91 6.51 -5.97 -0.78
C LEU A 91 5.76 -4.68 -1.11
N SER A 92 6.51 -3.60 -1.24
CA SER A 92 5.97 -2.26 -1.46
C SER A 92 5.99 -1.88 -2.93
N GLU A 93 4.97 -1.13 -3.36
CA GLU A 93 4.79 -0.67 -4.74
C GLU A 93 4.76 -1.83 -5.75
N TYR A 94 4.10 -2.93 -5.37
CA TYR A 94 4.10 -4.19 -6.12
C TYR A 94 3.61 -4.03 -7.56
N ALA A 95 2.54 -3.23 -7.80
CA ALA A 95 1.98 -3.00 -9.13
C ALA A 95 2.97 -2.33 -10.10
N PHE A 96 4.00 -1.66 -9.59
CA PHE A 96 5.00 -0.95 -10.41
C PHE A 96 6.29 -1.74 -10.62
N ALA A 97 6.38 -2.94 -10.06
CA ALA A 97 7.56 -3.79 -10.25
C ALA A 97 7.63 -4.31 -11.70
N PRO A 98 8.77 -4.17 -12.41
CA PRO A 98 8.90 -4.58 -13.80
C PRO A 98 8.54 -6.05 -14.07
N ASN A 99 8.84 -6.95 -13.14
CA ASN A 99 8.54 -8.39 -13.21
C ASN A 99 7.79 -8.79 -11.94
N ALA A 100 6.61 -8.21 -11.73
CA ALA A 100 5.85 -8.33 -10.48
C ALA A 100 5.59 -9.80 -10.09
N ASP A 101 5.17 -10.65 -11.04
CA ASP A 101 4.91 -12.08 -10.77
C ASP A 101 6.16 -12.84 -10.32
N GLU A 102 7.29 -12.62 -10.98
CA GLU A 102 8.56 -13.25 -10.63
C GLU A 102 9.07 -12.76 -9.27
N LEU A 103 8.89 -11.46 -9.02
CA LEU A 103 9.24 -10.85 -7.74
C LEU A 103 8.42 -11.46 -6.60
N LYS A 104 7.10 -11.60 -6.78
CA LYS A 104 6.22 -12.25 -5.83
C LYS A 104 6.56 -13.70 -5.60
N ALA A 105 6.82 -14.46 -6.68
CA ALA A 105 7.23 -15.87 -6.58
C ALA A 105 8.55 -15.99 -5.80
N THR A 106 9.51 -15.11 -6.04
CA THR A 106 10.77 -15.05 -5.30
C THR A 106 10.56 -14.70 -3.83
N ALA A 107 9.68 -13.74 -3.54
CA ALA A 107 9.32 -13.36 -2.18
C ALA A 107 8.70 -14.54 -1.43
N ILE A 108 7.74 -15.23 -2.03
CA ILE A 108 7.09 -16.42 -1.43
C ILE A 108 8.11 -17.53 -1.18
N ALA A 109 9.02 -17.81 -2.14
CA ALA A 109 10.06 -18.82 -1.99
C ALA A 109 11.10 -18.49 -0.89
N SER A 110 11.21 -17.22 -0.51
CA SER A 110 12.10 -16.76 0.56
C SER A 110 11.44 -16.72 1.94
N LEU A 111 10.13 -17.00 2.03
CA LEU A 111 9.43 -17.07 3.31
C LEU A 111 9.74 -18.38 4.02
N ASN A 112 10.05 -18.26 5.31
CA ASN A 112 10.23 -19.39 6.22
C ASN A 112 9.09 -19.39 7.25
N ASP A 113 8.02 -20.13 6.94
CA ASP A 113 6.79 -20.20 7.76
C ASP A 113 6.23 -18.81 8.14
N GLY A 114 6.29 -17.90 7.18
CA GLY A 114 6.04 -16.49 7.42
C GLY A 114 4.90 -15.92 6.57
N ARG A 115 4.81 -14.59 6.55
CA ARG A 115 3.73 -13.86 5.86
C ARG A 115 4.26 -12.81 4.89
N LEU A 116 3.61 -12.73 3.74
CA LEU A 116 3.82 -11.69 2.75
C LEU A 116 2.78 -10.58 2.93
N PHE A 117 3.25 -9.35 3.06
CA PHE A 117 2.45 -8.13 3.02
C PHE A 117 2.76 -7.41 1.73
N GLN A 118 1.85 -7.44 0.79
CA GLN A 118 1.99 -6.71 -0.47
C GLN A 118 1.08 -5.49 -0.46
N GLU A 119 1.61 -4.35 -0.88
CA GLU A 119 0.80 -3.14 -1.02
C GLU A 119 1.23 -2.33 -2.24
N SER A 120 0.27 -1.64 -2.82
CA SER A 120 0.49 -0.74 -3.94
C SER A 120 -0.69 0.21 -4.10
N THR A 121 -0.46 1.33 -4.78
CA THR A 121 -1.52 2.02 -5.50
C THR A 121 -1.83 1.26 -6.78
N ALA A 122 -3.02 1.45 -7.35
CA ALA A 122 -3.38 0.85 -8.63
C ALA A 122 -2.47 1.38 -9.75
N ASN A 123 -2.12 0.53 -10.69
CA ASN A 123 -1.30 0.91 -11.85
C ASN A 123 -2.04 0.64 -13.17
N VAL A 124 -2.08 -0.61 -13.62
CA VAL A 124 -2.70 -0.98 -14.90
C VAL A 124 -3.79 -2.01 -14.66
N PHE A 125 -4.95 -1.85 -15.33
CA PHE A 125 -6.00 -2.85 -15.30
C PHE A 125 -5.48 -4.19 -15.84
N GLY A 126 -5.64 -5.26 -15.08
CA GLY A 126 -5.14 -6.59 -15.42
C GLY A 126 -3.68 -6.85 -15.07
N ASP A 127 -2.99 -5.92 -14.42
CA ASP A 127 -1.66 -6.19 -13.87
C ASP A 127 -1.70 -7.27 -12.76
N PRO A 128 -0.56 -7.84 -12.37
CA PRO A 128 -0.52 -8.90 -11.35
C PRO A 128 -1.14 -8.50 -10.01
N HIS A 129 -1.04 -7.22 -9.62
CA HIS A 129 -1.66 -6.73 -8.40
C HIS A 129 -3.18 -6.70 -8.50
N HIS A 130 -3.72 -6.23 -9.63
CA HIS A 130 -5.16 -6.26 -9.91
C HIS A 130 -5.71 -7.69 -9.92
N VAL A 131 -4.98 -8.62 -10.58
CA VAL A 131 -5.36 -10.05 -10.60
C VAL A 131 -5.41 -10.64 -9.19
N ASP A 132 -4.45 -10.31 -8.32
CA ASP A 132 -4.44 -10.74 -6.92
C ASP A 132 -5.64 -10.18 -6.14
N ILE A 133 -5.99 -8.92 -6.35
CA ILE A 133 -7.16 -8.29 -5.74
C ILE A 133 -8.44 -9.02 -6.14
N LEU A 134 -8.62 -9.29 -7.44
CA LEU A 134 -9.79 -10.01 -7.94
C LEU A 134 -9.88 -11.44 -7.35
N LYS A 135 -8.76 -12.15 -7.25
CA LYS A 135 -8.72 -13.46 -6.60
C LYS A 135 -9.07 -13.39 -5.12
N ALA A 136 -8.57 -12.38 -4.42
CA ALA A 136 -8.90 -12.17 -3.02
C ALA A 136 -10.40 -11.87 -2.81
N GLN A 137 -10.99 -11.02 -3.65
CA GLN A 137 -12.43 -10.71 -3.62
C GLN A 137 -13.31 -11.95 -3.87
N ARG A 138 -12.87 -12.87 -4.71
CA ARG A 138 -13.59 -14.13 -5.01
C ARG A 138 -13.32 -15.25 -4.01
N GLY A 139 -12.42 -15.03 -3.04
CA GLY A 139 -11.99 -16.07 -2.11
C GLY A 139 -11.15 -17.18 -2.78
N GLU A 140 -10.60 -16.93 -3.96
CA GLU A 140 -9.79 -17.88 -4.74
C GLU A 140 -8.32 -17.91 -4.29
N ALA A 141 -7.92 -17.01 -3.41
CA ALA A 141 -6.55 -16.93 -2.90
C ALA A 141 -6.57 -16.80 -1.38
N ASN A 142 -5.54 -17.34 -0.71
CA ASN A 142 -5.32 -17.13 0.72
C ASN A 142 -4.72 -15.73 0.97
N LEU A 143 -5.49 -14.71 0.62
CA LEU A 143 -5.14 -13.29 0.74
C LEU A 143 -6.23 -12.55 1.50
N HIS A 144 -5.82 -11.73 2.46
CA HIS A 144 -6.70 -10.77 3.12
C HIS A 144 -6.55 -9.41 2.43
N LEU A 145 -7.63 -8.96 1.78
CA LEU A 145 -7.64 -7.69 1.08
C LEU A 145 -8.03 -6.55 2.03
N LEU A 146 -7.20 -5.52 2.08
CA LEU A 146 -7.48 -4.27 2.76
C LEU A 146 -7.44 -3.14 1.74
N PHE A 147 -8.53 -2.40 1.63
CA PHE A 147 -8.62 -1.22 0.80
C PHE A 147 -8.83 0.02 1.67
N PHE A 148 -8.08 1.08 1.41
CA PHE A 148 -8.15 2.34 2.15
C PHE A 148 -8.63 3.46 1.22
N PRO A 149 -9.94 3.69 1.11
CA PRO A 149 -10.48 4.76 0.29
C PRO A 149 -10.09 6.14 0.88
N TRP A 150 -10.03 7.15 0.02
CA TRP A 150 -9.74 8.51 0.45
C TRP A 150 -10.72 9.02 1.51
N THR A 151 -11.93 8.52 1.52
CA THR A 151 -13.00 8.89 2.46
C THR A 151 -12.68 8.58 3.92
N MET A 152 -11.73 7.66 4.18
CA MET A 152 -11.26 7.31 5.53
C MET A 152 -10.22 8.30 6.08
N HIS A 153 -9.66 9.18 5.25
CA HIS A 153 -8.64 10.12 5.68
C HIS A 153 -9.27 11.39 6.27
N GLU A 154 -8.97 11.67 7.52
CA GLU A 154 -9.47 12.86 8.21
C GLU A 154 -8.95 14.18 7.60
N GLU A 155 -7.79 14.14 6.97
CA GLU A 155 -7.16 15.31 6.32
C GLU A 155 -7.85 15.71 5.01
N TYR A 156 -8.61 14.81 4.38
CA TYR A 156 -9.28 15.07 3.11
C TYR A 156 -10.64 15.72 3.30
N ARG A 157 -10.60 16.86 3.99
CA ARG A 157 -11.75 17.69 4.35
C ARG A 157 -11.44 19.16 4.09
N SER A 158 -12.42 19.93 3.73
CA SER A 158 -12.30 21.37 3.56
C SER A 158 -13.13 22.10 4.59
N ASN A 159 -12.51 23.08 5.27
CA ASN A 159 -13.19 23.94 6.24
C ASN A 159 -14.09 25.00 5.58
N HIS A 160 -14.30 24.95 4.27
CA HIS A 160 -15.02 26.00 3.57
C HIS A 160 -16.53 25.89 3.83
N ARG A 161 -17.08 26.99 4.33
CA ARG A 161 -18.49 27.18 4.57
C ARG A 161 -19.10 27.87 3.35
N SER A 162 -19.43 27.17 2.33
CA SER A 162 -20.32 27.72 1.29
C SER A 162 -20.67 26.68 0.24
N THR A 163 -21.84 26.62 -0.06
CA THR A 163 -22.78 26.65 -1.17
C THR A 163 -23.71 25.46 -1.19
N ASN A 164 -24.99 25.74 -1.21
CA ASN A 164 -26.08 24.77 -1.34
C ASN A 164 -26.29 24.27 -2.79
N ASN A 165 -25.39 24.61 -3.72
CA ASN A 165 -25.54 24.27 -5.14
C ASN A 165 -24.73 23.01 -5.46
N TRP A 166 -25.16 21.88 -4.92
CA TRP A 166 -24.59 20.59 -5.28
C TRP A 166 -25.21 20.08 -6.58
N THR A 167 -24.36 19.59 -7.49
CA THR A 167 -24.82 18.89 -8.70
C THR A 167 -25.47 17.56 -8.33
N ASP A 168 -26.22 16.97 -9.25
CA ASP A 168 -26.86 15.67 -8.98
C ASP A 168 -25.80 14.58 -8.83
N GLU A 169 -24.72 14.61 -9.62
CA GLU A 169 -23.54 13.71 -9.46
C GLU A 169 -22.92 13.83 -8.05
N GLU A 170 -22.79 15.02 -7.50
CA GLU A 170 -22.25 15.21 -6.15
C GLU A 170 -23.20 14.71 -5.05
N LYS A 171 -24.49 14.86 -5.21
CA LYS A 171 -25.51 14.27 -4.30
C LYS A 171 -25.49 12.74 -4.37
N GLU A 172 -25.35 12.17 -5.57
CA GLU A 172 -25.19 10.73 -5.76
C GLU A 172 -23.90 10.22 -5.08
N ALA A 173 -22.77 10.88 -5.30
CA ALA A 173 -21.51 10.55 -4.64
C ALA A 173 -21.61 10.68 -3.11
N GLN A 174 -22.30 11.72 -2.62
CA GLN A 174 -22.56 11.89 -1.19
C GLN A 174 -23.35 10.72 -0.61
N ALA A 175 -24.43 10.34 -1.28
CA ALA A 175 -25.30 9.25 -0.84
C ALA A 175 -24.58 7.89 -0.92
N HIS A 176 -23.83 7.65 -2.01
CA HIS A 176 -23.16 6.38 -2.28
C HIS A 176 -22.00 6.12 -1.31
N TYR A 177 -21.16 7.13 -1.06
CA TYR A 177 -19.96 6.99 -0.22
C TYR A 177 -20.15 7.50 1.21
N GLY A 178 -21.33 7.99 1.57
CA GLY A 178 -21.62 8.54 2.90
C GLY A 178 -20.81 9.78 3.24
N LEU A 179 -20.52 10.64 2.25
CA LEU A 179 -19.66 11.81 2.44
C LEU A 179 -20.35 12.87 3.29
N ASP A 180 -19.62 13.45 4.24
CA ASP A 180 -20.04 14.68 4.88
C ASP A 180 -19.76 15.92 4.00
N LEU A 181 -20.33 17.08 4.37
CA LEU A 181 -20.17 18.29 3.58
C LEU A 181 -18.71 18.76 3.42
N PRO A 182 -17.84 18.72 4.44
CA PRO A 182 -16.41 18.97 4.29
C PRO A 182 -15.70 18.08 3.29
N GLN A 183 -16.03 16.78 3.27
CA GLN A 183 -15.48 15.82 2.31
C GLN A 183 -15.98 16.08 0.89
N LEU A 184 -17.27 16.34 0.74
CA LEU A 184 -17.88 16.62 -0.55
C LEU A 184 -17.30 17.90 -1.19
N TYR A 185 -17.07 18.91 -0.37
CA TYR A 185 -16.44 20.16 -0.81
C TYR A 185 -14.96 19.96 -1.18
N TRP A 186 -14.23 19.18 -0.39
CA TRP A 186 -12.85 18.79 -0.70
C TRP A 186 -12.78 18.05 -2.03
N ARG A 187 -13.65 17.06 -2.25
CA ARG A 187 -13.79 16.31 -3.50
C ARG A 187 -14.01 17.23 -4.69
N ARG A 188 -14.98 18.13 -4.61
CA ARG A 188 -15.26 19.15 -5.65
C ARG A 188 -13.99 19.94 -6.00
N THR A 189 -13.32 20.44 -4.99
CA THR A 189 -12.09 21.24 -5.18
C THR A 189 -10.99 20.43 -5.86
N LYS A 190 -10.81 19.18 -5.46
CA LYS A 190 -9.81 18.30 -6.06
C LYS A 190 -10.16 17.95 -7.50
N ILE A 191 -11.41 17.67 -7.81
CA ILE A 191 -11.86 17.40 -9.18
C ILE A 191 -11.64 18.64 -10.08
N GLN A 192 -11.92 19.86 -9.56
CA GLN A 192 -11.64 21.09 -10.29
C GLN A 192 -10.14 21.28 -10.58
N GLN A 193 -9.28 20.90 -9.65
CA GLN A 193 -7.82 21.02 -9.79
C GLN A 193 -7.21 19.95 -10.74
N LEU A 194 -7.70 18.72 -10.68
CA LEU A 194 -7.07 17.58 -11.34
C LEU A 194 -7.84 17.10 -12.57
N GLY A 195 -9.13 17.36 -12.65
CA GLY A 195 -10.08 16.69 -13.51
C GLY A 195 -10.52 15.35 -12.91
N TYR A 196 -11.72 14.88 -13.29
CA TYR A 196 -12.35 13.71 -12.69
C TYR A 196 -11.49 12.43 -12.79
N HIS A 197 -10.97 12.10 -13.98
CA HIS A 197 -10.17 10.88 -14.19
C HIS A 197 -8.88 10.84 -13.35
N LYS A 198 -8.20 11.98 -13.21
CA LYS A 198 -7.01 12.05 -12.34
C LYS A 198 -7.40 11.97 -10.87
N PHE A 199 -8.54 12.55 -10.50
CA PHE A 199 -9.03 12.49 -9.14
C PHE A 199 -9.28 11.05 -8.71
N ILE A 200 -10.07 10.25 -9.44
CA ILE A 200 -10.37 8.86 -9.08
C ILE A 200 -9.12 7.96 -9.07
N ARG A 201 -8.11 8.30 -9.88
CA ARG A 201 -6.83 7.60 -9.87
C ARG A 201 -6.02 7.87 -8.60
N GLU A 202 -5.91 9.13 -8.19
CA GLU A 202 -5.11 9.53 -7.03
C GLU A 202 -5.86 9.36 -5.70
N TYR A 203 -7.18 9.47 -5.74
CA TYR A 203 -8.08 9.42 -4.59
C TYR A 203 -9.28 8.52 -4.87
N PRO A 204 -9.07 7.22 -5.04
CA PRO A 204 -10.17 6.30 -5.31
C PRO A 204 -11.05 6.11 -4.06
N ALA A 205 -12.35 6.04 -4.26
CA ALA A 205 -13.31 5.67 -3.23
C ALA A 205 -13.64 4.17 -3.26
N SER A 206 -13.32 3.47 -4.35
CA SER A 206 -13.48 2.03 -4.50
C SER A 206 -12.31 1.43 -5.31
N ILE A 207 -12.19 0.11 -5.26
CA ILE A 207 -11.20 -0.62 -6.07
C ILE A 207 -11.47 -0.41 -7.56
N ASP A 208 -12.74 -0.43 -7.96
CA ASP A 208 -13.14 -0.22 -9.36
C ASP A 208 -12.74 1.16 -9.86
N GLU A 209 -12.95 2.21 -9.05
CA GLU A 209 -12.46 3.56 -9.37
C GLU A 209 -10.94 3.60 -9.51
N ALA A 210 -10.21 2.93 -8.61
CA ALA A 210 -8.76 2.93 -8.64
C ALA A 210 -8.22 2.43 -9.98
N TYR A 211 -8.83 1.41 -10.56
CA TYR A 211 -8.40 0.84 -11.84
C TYR A 211 -9.05 1.50 -13.05
N ALA A 212 -10.27 2.04 -12.93
CA ALA A 212 -10.92 2.80 -14.00
C ALA A 212 -10.12 4.05 -14.38
N GLY A 213 -9.50 4.73 -13.41
CA GLY A 213 -8.66 5.91 -13.63
C GLY A 213 -7.38 5.63 -14.42
N HIS A 214 -6.94 4.38 -14.50
CA HIS A 214 -5.75 3.92 -15.21
C HIS A 214 -6.04 3.30 -16.58
N SER A 215 -7.29 3.02 -16.90
CA SER A 215 -7.67 2.51 -18.20
C SER A 215 -7.54 3.62 -19.25
N GLN A 216 -6.44 3.65 -20.01
CA GLN A 216 -6.43 4.26 -21.34
C GLN A 216 -7.20 3.37 -22.33
N ALA A 217 -8.30 2.76 -21.87
CA ALA A 217 -9.11 1.93 -22.72
C ALA A 217 -9.80 2.83 -23.76
N TYR A 218 -9.68 2.44 -25.02
CA TYR A 218 -10.39 3.01 -26.18
C TYR A 218 -11.91 2.96 -25.98
N PHE A 219 -12.36 2.23 -24.95
CA PHE A 219 -13.74 2.07 -24.52
C PHE A 219 -13.89 2.58 -23.09
N GLY A 220 -14.79 3.53 -22.88
CA GLY A 220 -15.11 4.06 -21.56
C GLY A 220 -15.59 2.95 -20.60
N PRO A 221 -15.58 3.18 -19.28
CA PRO A 221 -16.01 2.21 -18.27
C PRO A 221 -17.43 1.67 -18.49
N GLU A 222 -18.26 2.39 -19.22
CA GLU A 222 -19.62 2.00 -19.62
C GLU A 222 -19.66 0.72 -20.47
N CYS A 223 -18.60 0.42 -21.23
CA CYS A 223 -18.51 -0.79 -22.05
C CYS A 223 -18.30 -2.08 -21.24
N PHE A 224 -17.74 -1.97 -20.03
CA PHE A 224 -17.47 -3.14 -19.17
C PHE A 224 -18.70 -3.61 -18.40
N THR A 225 -19.70 -2.76 -18.24
CA THR A 225 -20.98 -3.11 -17.61
C THR A 225 -21.81 -4.07 -18.48
N TYR A 226 -21.60 -4.08 -19.81
CA TYR A 226 -22.30 -4.95 -20.74
C TYR A 226 -21.71 -6.38 -20.86
N LEU A 227 -20.50 -6.61 -20.35
CA LEU A 227 -19.85 -7.93 -20.45
C LEU A 227 -20.06 -8.81 -19.22
N ASN A 228 -20.70 -8.29 -18.16
CA ASN A 228 -20.95 -9.01 -16.90
C ASN A 228 -22.45 -9.31 -16.65
N ASN A 229 -23.29 -9.17 -17.70
CA ASN A 229 -24.69 -9.63 -17.68
C ASN A 229 -24.83 -10.84 -18.66
#